data_fe8f66fc588cfa04df7ae1704d3222cd
#
_entry.id   fe8f66fc588cfa04df7ae1704d3222cd
#
_cell.length_a   1.000
_cell.length_b   1.000
_cell.length_c   1.000
_cell.angle_alpha   90.00
_cell.angle_beta   90.00
_cell.angle_gamma   90.00
#
_symmetry.space_group_name_H-M   'P 1'
#
loop_
_entity.id
_entity.type
_entity.pdbx_description
1 polymer ?
#
loop_
_entity_poly.entity_id
_entity_poly.type
_entity_poly.pdbx_seq_one_letter_code
_entity_poly.pdbx_strand_id
1 'polypeptide(L)'
;PVEIREDDFVICADVGLKTAERFGVRPSVVIGDFDSYPNGRLYNGEKVVLPVEKDDTDTHYAVRYALDRGADEIVIVGGIGGAREDHTFANIATLRYIYSRGAKGYIITDRARIDYLENGTLTLPAEEKSVNVTVFPLTETALVTERGLKYSVEKTEFFADVPLWASNSTLPDTEA
;
A
#
# COMPACT_ATOMS: atom_id res chain seq x y z
N PRO A 1 0.89 -3.95 13.81
CA PRO A 1 2.09 -4.61 13.26
C PRO A 1 1.70 -5.55 12.14
N VAL A 2 2.49 -5.58 11.05
CA VAL A 2 2.33 -6.61 10.02
C VAL A 2 2.93 -7.90 10.57
N GLU A 3 2.13 -8.95 10.59
CA GLU A 3 2.62 -10.29 10.91
C GLU A 3 3.00 -10.98 9.59
N ILE A 4 4.26 -11.37 9.47
CA ILE A 4 4.77 -12.12 8.32
C ILE A 4 4.65 -13.60 8.66
N ARG A 5 3.93 -14.35 7.83
CA ARG A 5 3.74 -15.79 7.96
C ARG A 5 4.88 -16.54 7.27
N GLU A 6 5.00 -17.81 7.60
CA GLU A 6 6.07 -18.67 7.08
C GLU A 6 5.93 -18.94 5.57
N ASP A 7 4.70 -18.89 5.05
CA ASP A 7 4.35 -19.08 3.65
C ASP A 7 4.26 -17.78 2.83
N ASP A 8 4.46 -16.62 3.46
CA ASP A 8 4.46 -15.35 2.76
C ASP A 8 5.69 -15.22 1.83
N PHE A 9 5.44 -14.78 0.60
CA PHE A 9 6.51 -14.47 -0.36
C PHE A 9 6.98 -13.02 -0.17
N VAL A 10 8.10 -12.86 0.52
CA VAL A 10 8.63 -11.54 0.88
C VAL A 10 9.54 -10.99 -0.21
N ILE A 11 9.17 -9.86 -0.78
CA ILE A 11 10.00 -9.11 -1.75
C ILE A 11 10.54 -7.85 -1.11
N CYS A 12 11.84 -7.65 -1.17
CA CYS A 12 12.46 -6.39 -0.79
C CYS A 12 12.79 -5.57 -2.04
N ALA A 13 12.15 -4.41 -2.18
CA ALA A 13 12.46 -3.45 -3.23
C ALA A 13 13.56 -2.48 -2.74
N ASP A 14 14.70 -2.47 -3.41
CA ASP A 14 15.88 -1.62 -3.15
C ASP A 14 16.22 -1.50 -1.64
N VAL A 15 16.10 -0.29 -1.08
CA VAL A 15 16.37 0.00 0.35
C VAL A 15 15.50 -0.81 1.32
N GLY A 16 14.42 -1.42 0.86
CA GLY A 16 13.56 -2.31 1.64
C GLY A 16 14.32 -3.47 2.28
N LEU A 17 15.41 -3.93 1.66
CA LEU A 17 16.30 -4.93 2.24
C LEU A 17 16.89 -4.49 3.58
N LYS A 18 17.32 -3.22 3.70
CA LYS A 18 17.84 -2.66 4.96
C LYS A 18 16.79 -2.71 6.08
N THR A 19 15.53 -2.50 5.72
CA THR A 19 14.42 -2.60 6.67
C THR A 19 14.19 -4.04 7.10
N ALA A 20 14.17 -4.98 6.15
CA ALA A 20 14.02 -6.40 6.42
C ALA A 20 15.13 -6.92 7.35
N GLU A 21 16.39 -6.58 7.07
CA GLU A 21 17.54 -6.93 7.91
C GLU A 21 17.39 -6.41 9.34
N ARG A 22 16.94 -5.15 9.50
CA ARG A 22 16.72 -4.54 10.83
C ARG A 22 15.70 -5.30 11.67
N PHE A 23 14.69 -5.88 11.04
CA PHE A 23 13.62 -6.62 11.70
C PHE A 23 13.81 -8.14 11.65
N GLY A 24 14.96 -8.63 11.19
CA GLY A 24 15.25 -10.05 11.10
C GLY A 24 14.39 -10.81 10.08
N VAL A 25 13.81 -10.10 9.12
CA VAL A 25 13.00 -10.68 8.05
C VAL A 25 13.91 -11.14 6.92
N ARG A 26 13.78 -12.39 6.52
CA ARG A 26 14.52 -12.94 5.38
C ARG A 26 13.66 -12.81 4.11
N PRO A 27 14.05 -12.01 3.12
CA PRO A 27 13.31 -11.94 1.87
C PRO A 27 13.47 -13.20 1.03
N SER A 28 12.43 -13.53 0.29
CA SER A 28 12.43 -14.56 -0.75
C SER A 28 13.22 -14.08 -1.97
N VAL A 29 13.07 -12.79 -2.31
CA VAL A 29 13.80 -12.14 -3.41
C VAL A 29 14.07 -10.68 -3.10
N VAL A 30 15.18 -10.16 -3.59
CA VAL A 30 15.53 -8.73 -3.52
C VAL A 30 15.56 -8.17 -4.94
N ILE A 31 14.89 -7.04 -5.17
CA ILE A 31 14.71 -6.42 -6.49
C ILE A 31 15.13 -4.95 -6.42
N GLY A 32 15.98 -4.51 -7.33
CA GLY A 32 16.39 -3.10 -7.42
C GLY A 32 17.64 -2.88 -8.26
N ASP A 33 18.01 -1.63 -8.45
CA ASP A 33 19.29 -1.25 -9.06
C ASP A 33 20.41 -1.12 -8.01
N PHE A 34 19.99 -1.07 -6.72
CA PHE A 34 20.88 -1.00 -5.55
C PHE A 34 21.78 0.26 -5.53
N ASP A 35 21.31 1.36 -6.12
CA ASP A 35 21.99 2.65 -6.04
C ASP A 35 21.86 3.26 -4.64
N SER A 36 20.67 3.16 -4.04
CA SER A 36 20.35 3.67 -2.70
C SER A 36 20.84 2.74 -1.57
N TYR A 37 21.02 1.45 -1.86
CA TYR A 37 21.54 0.46 -0.91
C TYR A 37 22.49 -0.54 -1.58
N PRO A 38 23.78 -0.16 -1.83
CA PRO A 38 24.76 -0.99 -2.54
C PRO A 38 24.98 -2.39 -1.92
N ASN A 39 24.77 -2.53 -0.60
CA ASN A 39 24.88 -3.82 0.08
C ASN A 39 23.84 -4.85 -0.42
N GLY A 40 22.75 -4.41 -1.02
CA GLY A 40 21.78 -5.30 -1.65
C GLY A 40 22.39 -6.17 -2.75
N ARG A 41 23.44 -5.70 -3.41
CA ARG A 41 24.20 -6.50 -4.39
C ARG A 41 24.91 -7.70 -3.76
N LEU A 42 25.20 -7.65 -2.47
CA LEU A 42 25.88 -8.71 -1.70
C LEU A 42 24.90 -9.73 -1.11
N TYR A 43 23.58 -9.50 -1.25
CA TYR A 43 22.59 -10.45 -0.77
C TYR A 43 22.80 -11.84 -1.40
N ASN A 44 22.87 -12.89 -0.56
CA ASN A 44 23.19 -14.24 -1.02
C ASN A 44 21.98 -15.05 -1.50
N GLY A 45 20.76 -14.46 -1.42
CA GLY A 45 19.53 -15.09 -1.91
C GLY A 45 19.20 -14.71 -3.35
N GLU A 46 17.99 -14.98 -3.78
CA GLU A 46 17.48 -14.60 -5.10
C GLU A 46 17.48 -13.09 -5.27
N LYS A 47 18.02 -12.63 -6.40
CA LYS A 47 18.13 -11.20 -6.74
C LYS A 47 17.68 -10.96 -8.17
N VAL A 48 16.97 -9.86 -8.36
CA VAL A 48 16.68 -9.29 -9.67
C VAL A 48 17.33 -7.91 -9.74
N VAL A 49 18.39 -7.80 -10.51
CA VAL A 49 19.11 -6.52 -10.70
C VAL A 49 18.45 -5.77 -11.84
N LEU A 50 17.94 -4.59 -11.54
CA LEU A 50 17.31 -3.72 -12.52
C LEU A 50 18.31 -2.69 -13.08
N PRO A 51 18.09 -2.20 -14.31
CA PRO A 51 18.83 -1.05 -14.80
C PRO A 51 18.46 0.20 -13.98
N VAL A 52 19.42 1.15 -13.85
CA VAL A 52 19.16 2.44 -13.21
C VAL A 52 18.16 3.25 -14.02
N GLU A 53 18.35 3.30 -15.33
CA GLU A 53 17.41 3.94 -16.26
C GLU A 53 16.31 2.94 -16.62
N LYS A 54 15.10 3.16 -16.12
CA LYS A 54 13.90 2.34 -16.33
C LYS A 54 12.65 3.19 -16.21
N ASP A 55 11.59 2.77 -16.88
CA ASP A 55 10.28 3.44 -16.88
C ASP A 55 9.42 3.05 -15.65
N ASP A 56 10.01 2.41 -14.64
CA ASP A 56 9.29 1.82 -13.53
C ASP A 56 9.99 2.13 -12.18
N THR A 57 9.23 2.20 -11.09
CA THR A 57 9.82 2.21 -9.76
C THR A 57 10.14 0.78 -9.31
N ASP A 58 11.13 0.61 -8.43
CA ASP A 58 11.47 -0.72 -7.91
C ASP A 58 10.27 -1.37 -7.20
N THR A 59 9.45 -0.59 -6.50
CA THR A 59 8.21 -1.07 -5.86
C THR A 59 7.20 -1.56 -6.90
N HIS A 60 6.96 -0.79 -7.95
CA HIS A 60 6.01 -1.19 -8.99
C HIS A 60 6.49 -2.44 -9.73
N TYR A 61 7.80 -2.53 -10.03
CA TYR A 61 8.38 -3.73 -10.60
C TYR A 61 8.21 -4.95 -9.68
N ALA A 62 8.46 -4.78 -8.36
CA ALA A 62 8.27 -5.84 -7.37
C ALA A 62 6.82 -6.33 -7.32
N VAL A 63 5.85 -5.41 -7.41
CA VAL A 63 4.43 -5.75 -7.50
C VAL A 63 4.12 -6.55 -8.77
N ARG A 64 4.61 -6.13 -9.93
CA ARG A 64 4.46 -6.89 -11.19
C ARG A 64 5.05 -8.29 -11.06
N TYR A 65 6.25 -8.37 -10.51
CA TYR A 65 6.94 -9.64 -10.27
C TYR A 65 6.13 -10.61 -9.39
N ALA A 66 5.45 -10.10 -8.36
CA ALA A 66 4.56 -10.88 -7.51
C ALA A 66 3.29 -11.34 -8.27
N LEU A 67 2.64 -10.43 -8.99
CA LEU A 67 1.43 -10.72 -9.77
C LEU A 67 1.70 -11.76 -10.87
N ASP A 68 2.83 -11.67 -11.56
CA ASP A 68 3.23 -12.63 -12.60
C ASP A 68 3.50 -14.03 -12.02
N ARG A 69 3.66 -14.15 -10.71
CA ARG A 69 3.78 -15.41 -9.95
C ARG A 69 2.47 -15.86 -9.31
N GLY A 70 1.38 -15.16 -9.60
CA GLY A 70 0.04 -15.54 -9.16
C GLY A 70 -0.33 -15.03 -7.77
N ALA A 71 0.33 -14.00 -7.27
CA ALA A 71 -0.09 -13.35 -6.03
C ALA A 71 -1.48 -12.75 -6.19
N ASP A 72 -2.40 -13.08 -5.31
CA ASP A 72 -3.78 -12.60 -5.24
C ASP A 72 -3.99 -11.55 -4.14
N GLU A 73 -3.02 -11.42 -3.22
CA GLU A 73 -2.97 -10.36 -2.21
C GLU A 73 -1.55 -9.80 -2.07
N ILE A 74 -1.41 -8.49 -2.08
CA ILE A 74 -0.12 -7.79 -1.97
C ILE A 74 -0.20 -6.73 -0.87
N VAL A 75 0.71 -6.85 0.10
CA VAL A 75 0.88 -5.86 1.17
C VAL A 75 2.17 -5.09 0.93
N ILE A 76 2.05 -3.78 0.69
CA ILE A 76 3.21 -2.90 0.59
C ILE A 76 3.50 -2.34 1.98
N VAL A 77 4.63 -2.73 2.57
CA VAL A 77 5.04 -2.26 3.90
C VAL A 77 5.93 -1.02 3.75
N GLY A 78 5.53 0.07 4.38
CA GLY A 78 6.17 1.37 4.18
C GLY A 78 5.66 2.07 2.92
N GLY A 79 6.55 2.61 2.11
CA GLY A 79 6.21 3.19 0.80
C GLY A 79 5.51 4.56 0.84
N ILE A 80 5.29 5.12 2.04
CA ILE A 80 4.68 6.43 2.25
C ILE A 80 5.62 7.30 3.07
N GLY A 81 5.77 8.55 2.65
CA GLY A 81 6.72 9.49 3.28
C GLY A 81 8.17 9.21 2.87
N GLY A 82 9.12 9.74 3.64
CA GLY A 82 10.54 9.67 3.32
C GLY A 82 11.03 10.86 2.50
N ALA A 83 12.20 10.73 1.87
CA ALA A 83 12.82 11.82 1.12
C ALA A 83 12.28 12.00 -0.31
N ARG A 84 11.48 11.05 -0.80
CA ARG A 84 10.95 11.00 -2.17
C ARG A 84 9.43 11.01 -2.13
N GLU A 85 8.86 12.19 -2.12
CA GLU A 85 7.40 12.42 -2.13
C GLU A 85 6.73 11.84 -3.39
N ASP A 86 7.41 11.91 -4.52
CA ASP A 86 6.95 11.34 -5.79
C ASP A 86 6.75 9.82 -5.71
N HIS A 87 7.59 9.09 -4.95
CA HIS A 87 7.40 7.67 -4.72
C HIS A 87 6.15 7.36 -3.87
N THR A 88 5.76 8.26 -2.96
CA THR A 88 4.50 8.13 -2.24
C THR A 88 3.31 8.08 -3.19
N PHE A 89 3.24 9.02 -4.14
CA PHE A 89 2.17 9.04 -5.15
C PHE A 89 2.25 7.84 -6.10
N ALA A 90 3.44 7.44 -6.51
CA ALA A 90 3.64 6.25 -7.35
C ALA A 90 3.16 4.97 -6.65
N ASN A 91 3.43 4.81 -5.36
CA ASN A 91 3.00 3.66 -4.58
C ASN A 91 1.46 3.64 -4.41
N ILE A 92 0.82 4.79 -4.19
CA ILE A 92 -0.65 4.89 -4.16
C ILE A 92 -1.23 4.50 -5.53
N ALA A 93 -0.67 5.00 -6.63
CA ALA A 93 -1.10 4.63 -7.97
C ALA A 93 -0.91 3.12 -8.26
N THR A 94 0.10 2.50 -7.67
CA THR A 94 0.36 1.07 -7.78
C THR A 94 -0.77 0.22 -7.18
N LEU A 95 -1.50 0.71 -6.17
CA LEU A 95 -2.68 0.00 -5.64
C LEU A 95 -3.78 -0.16 -6.71
N ARG A 96 -4.01 0.87 -7.53
CA ARG A 96 -4.94 0.78 -8.65
C ARG A 96 -4.47 -0.26 -9.66
N TYR A 97 -3.17 -0.33 -9.92
CA TYR A 97 -2.61 -1.35 -10.82
C TYR A 97 -2.86 -2.77 -10.28
N ILE A 98 -2.60 -3.02 -8.99
CA ILE A 98 -2.89 -4.31 -8.33
C ILE A 98 -4.38 -4.68 -8.53
N TYR A 99 -5.29 -3.74 -8.24
CA TYR A 99 -6.72 -3.93 -8.41
C TYR A 99 -7.08 -4.26 -9.87
N SER A 100 -6.52 -3.55 -10.85
CA SER A 100 -6.78 -3.80 -12.28
C SER A 100 -6.33 -5.17 -12.76
N ARG A 101 -5.42 -5.81 -12.03
CA ARG A 101 -4.94 -7.17 -12.27
C ARG A 101 -5.75 -8.25 -11.54
N GLY A 102 -6.82 -7.85 -10.84
CA GLY A 102 -7.72 -8.76 -10.11
C GLY A 102 -7.20 -9.21 -8.74
N ALA A 103 -6.13 -8.61 -8.25
CA ALA A 103 -5.56 -8.89 -6.93
C ALA A 103 -6.01 -7.84 -5.89
N LYS A 104 -5.92 -8.20 -4.61
CA LYS A 104 -6.10 -7.27 -3.49
C LYS A 104 -4.77 -6.62 -3.15
N GLY A 105 -4.80 -5.33 -2.79
CA GLY A 105 -3.59 -4.65 -2.38
C GLY A 105 -3.86 -3.52 -1.41
N TYR A 106 -2.96 -3.36 -0.44
CA TYR A 106 -2.98 -2.21 0.45
C TYR A 106 -1.55 -1.84 0.88
N ILE A 107 -1.40 -0.58 1.26
CA ILE A 107 -0.16 -0.09 1.87
C ILE A 107 -0.37 -0.01 3.37
N ILE A 108 0.61 -0.46 4.15
CA ILE A 108 0.59 -0.31 5.60
C ILE A 108 1.86 0.40 6.08
N THR A 109 1.67 1.33 6.99
CA THR A 109 2.74 2.07 7.67
C THR A 109 2.58 1.92 9.19
N ASP A 110 3.43 2.60 9.97
CA ASP A 110 3.28 2.72 11.42
C ASP A 110 2.06 3.55 11.85
N ARG A 111 1.42 4.28 10.92
CA ARG A 111 0.35 5.26 11.22
C ARG A 111 -0.92 5.04 10.44
N ALA A 112 -0.87 4.36 9.29
CA ALA A 112 -2.00 4.26 8.38
C ALA A 112 -2.01 2.97 7.60
N ARG A 113 -3.21 2.54 7.22
CA ARG A 113 -3.47 1.61 6.13
C ARG A 113 -4.13 2.38 4.99
N ILE A 114 -3.71 2.12 3.76
CA ILE A 114 -4.26 2.73 2.55
C ILE A 114 -4.72 1.61 1.63
N ASP A 115 -6.00 1.60 1.35
CA ASP A 115 -6.64 0.66 0.43
C ASP A 115 -7.09 1.41 -0.84
N TYR A 116 -7.10 0.72 -1.98
CA TYR A 116 -7.77 1.17 -3.19
C TYR A 116 -9.13 0.50 -3.31
N LEU A 117 -10.15 1.28 -3.59
CA LEU A 117 -11.53 0.79 -3.74
C LEU A 117 -12.15 1.35 -5.02
N GLU A 118 -12.74 0.50 -5.83
CA GLU A 118 -13.50 0.87 -7.03
C GLU A 118 -14.78 0.05 -7.10
N ASN A 119 -15.93 0.72 -7.08
CA ASN A 119 -17.26 0.08 -7.13
C ASN A 119 -17.45 -1.06 -6.13
N GLY A 120 -16.96 -0.88 -4.91
CA GLY A 120 -16.96 -1.90 -3.88
C GLY A 120 -17.23 -1.36 -2.49
N THR A 121 -17.11 -2.23 -1.50
CA THR A 121 -17.27 -1.91 -0.08
C THR A 121 -16.06 -2.36 0.70
N LEU A 122 -15.61 -1.52 1.60
CA LEU A 122 -14.62 -1.83 2.62
C LEU A 122 -15.31 -1.77 3.98
N THR A 123 -15.19 -2.84 4.74
CA THR A 123 -15.71 -2.89 6.12
C THR A 123 -14.53 -2.70 7.09
N LEU A 124 -14.70 -1.77 8.01
CA LEU A 124 -13.76 -1.53 9.10
C LEU A 124 -14.28 -2.23 10.36
N PRO A 125 -13.48 -3.08 11.03
CA PRO A 125 -13.90 -3.78 12.23
C PRO A 125 -14.17 -2.80 13.36
N ALA A 126 -15.03 -3.20 14.29
CA ALA A 126 -15.24 -2.47 15.53
C ALA A 126 -13.94 -2.47 16.36
N GLU A 127 -13.51 -1.31 16.79
CA GLU A 127 -12.31 -1.10 17.61
C GLU A 127 -12.69 -0.31 18.87
N GLU A 128 -12.00 -0.57 19.99
CA GLU A 128 -12.23 0.17 21.23
C GLU A 128 -11.95 1.68 21.09
N LYS A 129 -11.03 2.01 20.17
CA LYS A 129 -10.61 3.39 19.93
C LYS A 129 -11.03 3.84 18.54
N SER A 130 -11.53 5.06 18.48
CA SER A 130 -11.79 5.72 17.20
C SER A 130 -10.51 5.87 16.38
N VAL A 131 -10.59 5.54 15.10
CA VAL A 131 -9.52 5.78 14.11
C VAL A 131 -10.00 6.76 13.04
N ASN A 132 -9.08 7.57 12.55
CA ASN A 132 -9.39 8.50 11.47
C ASN A 132 -9.60 7.74 10.16
N VAL A 133 -10.62 8.13 9.42
CA VAL A 133 -10.96 7.59 8.10
C VAL A 133 -11.00 8.72 7.09
N THR A 134 -10.41 8.49 5.93
CA THR A 134 -10.41 9.43 4.81
C THR A 134 -10.68 8.66 3.53
N VAL A 135 -11.65 9.11 2.76
CA VAL A 135 -11.95 8.58 1.41
C VAL A 135 -11.56 9.62 0.38
N PHE A 136 -10.39 9.47 -0.23
CA PHE A 136 -9.85 10.39 -1.21
C PHE A 136 -10.23 9.96 -2.64
N PRO A 137 -11.00 10.77 -3.41
CA PRO A 137 -11.28 10.47 -4.81
C PRO A 137 -10.02 10.55 -5.69
N LEU A 138 -9.73 9.50 -6.45
CA LEU A 138 -8.66 9.51 -7.47
C LEU A 138 -9.16 9.94 -8.85
N THR A 139 -10.46 10.18 -8.97
CA THR A 139 -11.15 10.74 -10.14
C THR A 139 -11.68 12.12 -9.78
N GLU A 140 -12.18 12.87 -10.75
CA GLU A 140 -12.80 14.18 -10.51
C GLU A 140 -13.86 14.12 -9.39
N THR A 141 -14.68 13.07 -9.42
CA THR A 141 -15.69 12.78 -8.39
C THR A 141 -15.74 11.30 -8.04
N ALA A 142 -16.25 11.00 -6.85
CA ALA A 142 -16.62 9.64 -6.41
C ALA A 142 -17.98 9.68 -5.68
N LEU A 143 -18.86 8.75 -5.98
CA LEU A 143 -20.12 8.58 -5.25
C LEU A 143 -19.89 7.68 -4.04
N VAL A 144 -20.02 8.23 -2.84
CA VAL A 144 -19.61 7.59 -1.59
C VAL A 144 -20.79 7.42 -0.64
N THR A 145 -20.83 6.27 0.03
CA THR A 145 -21.69 6.02 1.19
C THR A 145 -20.79 5.60 2.35
N GLU A 146 -20.88 6.30 3.46
CA GLU A 146 -20.15 5.99 4.70
C GLU A 146 -21.18 5.74 5.82
N ARG A 147 -21.07 4.58 6.48
CA ARG A 147 -21.91 4.19 7.61
C ARG A 147 -21.05 3.82 8.80
N GLY A 148 -21.59 3.93 10.02
CA GLY A 148 -20.84 3.62 11.23
C GLY A 148 -19.74 4.65 11.57
N LEU A 149 -19.60 5.71 10.79
CA LEU A 149 -18.65 6.79 11.03
C LEU A 149 -19.32 7.97 11.73
N LYS A 150 -18.51 8.83 12.34
CA LYS A 150 -18.98 10.04 13.02
C LYS A 150 -19.82 10.94 12.11
N TYR A 151 -19.43 11.06 10.85
CA TYR A 151 -20.15 11.78 9.82
C TYR A 151 -20.58 10.77 8.75
N SER A 152 -21.77 10.20 8.92
CA SER A 152 -22.32 9.27 7.93
C SER A 152 -22.89 10.03 6.74
N VAL A 153 -22.65 9.50 5.55
CA VAL A 153 -23.17 10.02 4.28
C VAL A 153 -23.81 8.89 3.46
N GLU A 154 -24.80 9.23 2.65
CA GLU A 154 -25.48 8.27 1.78
C GLU A 154 -25.45 8.81 0.34
N LYS A 155 -24.86 8.05 -0.56
CA LYS A 155 -24.76 8.39 -1.99
C LYS A 155 -24.35 9.85 -2.24
N THR A 156 -23.33 10.30 -1.51
CA THR A 156 -22.84 11.68 -1.57
C THR A 156 -21.70 11.75 -2.57
N GLU A 157 -21.72 12.74 -3.42
CA GLU A 157 -20.64 13.00 -4.37
C GLU A 157 -19.49 13.72 -3.67
N PHE A 158 -18.33 13.08 -3.65
CA PHE A 158 -17.07 13.65 -3.17
C PHE A 158 -16.27 14.16 -4.36
N PHE A 159 -15.81 15.38 -4.29
CA PHE A 159 -15.00 16.03 -5.31
C PHE A 159 -13.54 16.03 -4.90
N ALA A 160 -12.63 15.77 -5.84
CA ALA A 160 -11.20 15.71 -5.55
C ALA A 160 -10.61 17.04 -5.07
N ASP A 161 -11.18 18.17 -5.55
CA ASP A 161 -10.78 19.53 -5.22
C ASP A 161 -11.51 20.14 -4.01
N VAL A 162 -12.49 19.42 -3.43
CA VAL A 162 -13.24 19.87 -2.25
C VAL A 162 -13.02 18.90 -1.10
N PRO A 163 -12.15 19.21 -0.12
CA PRO A 163 -11.67 18.24 0.88
C PRO A 163 -12.69 17.88 1.99
N LEU A 164 -13.97 17.72 1.64
CA LEU A 164 -15.01 17.20 2.54
C LEU A 164 -14.76 15.74 2.93
N TRP A 165 -13.96 15.03 2.14
CA TRP A 165 -13.57 13.65 2.31
C TRP A 165 -12.57 13.42 3.46
N ALA A 166 -12.01 14.49 4.01
CA ALA A 166 -11.00 14.40 5.06
C ALA A 166 -11.60 14.44 6.48
N SER A 167 -10.91 13.82 7.44
CA SER A 167 -11.17 13.96 8.88
C SER A 167 -12.48 13.36 9.39
N ASN A 168 -12.97 12.29 8.77
CA ASN A 168 -13.98 11.43 9.38
C ASN A 168 -13.33 10.47 10.39
N SER A 169 -14.10 9.76 11.17
CA SER A 169 -13.58 8.78 12.14
C SER A 169 -14.60 7.69 12.42
N THR A 170 -14.12 6.50 12.79
CA THR A 170 -14.99 5.44 13.33
C THR A 170 -15.57 5.86 14.68
N LEU A 171 -16.71 5.28 15.03
CA LEU A 171 -17.25 5.33 16.39
C LEU A 171 -16.66 4.15 17.18
N PRO A 172 -16.29 4.33 18.46
CA PRO A 172 -15.84 3.21 19.29
C PRO A 172 -16.86 2.06 19.29
N ASP A 173 -16.34 0.84 19.30
CA ASP A 173 -17.15 -0.41 19.36
C ASP A 173 -18.21 -0.54 18.25
N THR A 174 -18.01 0.14 17.12
CA THR A 174 -18.94 0.14 15.99
C THR A 174 -18.23 -0.26 14.71
N GLU A 175 -18.80 -1.23 13.99
CA GLU A 175 -18.38 -1.58 12.62
C GLU A 175 -18.78 -0.46 11.64
N ALA A 176 -17.92 -0.13 10.73
CA ALA A 176 -18.12 0.92 9.74
C ALA A 176 -17.84 0.44 8.30
#